data_2dd419b5f77ea4b79861242dc38e2e1f
#
_entry.id   2dd419b5f77ea4b79861242dc38e2e1f
#
_cell.length_a   1.000
_cell.length_b   1.000
_cell.length_c   1.000
_cell.angle_alpha   90.00
_cell.angle_beta   90.00
_cell.angle_gamma   90.00
#
_symmetry.space_group_name_H-M   'P 1'
#
loop_
_entity.id
_entity.type
_entity.pdbx_description
1 polymer ?
#
loop_
_entity_poly.entity_id
_entity_poly.type
_entity_poly.pdbx_seq_one_letter_code
_entity_poly.pdbx_strand_id
1 'polypeptide(L)'
;MFSKKDIDSAAGNNKTLTIIGEGVVIEGNLYSPGTTRIDGVVNGEIIAEKEIIIGKEGKVEAKIKTKDAMIAGTFIGNMIASGEVEISSTGKFTGNLVQKDALLTIEKGGVFKGESVISEDQKIFEMGTEDKKSVLLDQSKNKQV
;
A
#
# COMPACT_ATOMS: atom_id res chain seq x y z
N MET A 1 -6.36 -26.74 -0.44
CA MET A 1 -6.82 -25.80 -1.39
C MET A 1 -8.15 -25.25 -0.97
N PHE A 2 -8.40 -24.04 -1.23
CA PHE A 2 -9.65 -23.52 -0.86
C PHE A 2 -10.65 -23.87 -1.90
N SER A 3 -11.87 -23.96 -1.49
CA SER A 3 -12.90 -24.45 -2.35
C SER A 3 -13.45 -23.35 -3.19
N LYS A 4 -14.23 -23.74 -4.21
CA LYS A 4 -14.89 -22.82 -5.00
C LYS A 4 -15.82 -22.00 -4.19
N LYS A 5 -16.37 -22.53 -3.13
CA LYS A 5 -17.24 -21.82 -2.32
C LYS A 5 -16.55 -20.65 -1.69
N ASP A 6 -15.31 -20.79 -1.28
CA ASP A 6 -14.60 -19.71 -0.68
C ASP A 6 -14.36 -18.61 -1.71
N ILE A 7 -14.07 -18.99 -2.93
CA ILE A 7 -13.85 -18.04 -3.96
C ILE A 7 -15.14 -17.29 -4.26
N ASP A 8 -16.23 -17.97 -4.30
CA ASP A 8 -17.49 -17.34 -4.60
C ASP A 8 -17.88 -16.37 -3.49
N SER A 9 -17.64 -16.74 -2.28
CA SER A 9 -17.96 -15.87 -1.17
C SER A 9 -17.17 -14.62 -1.27
N ALA A 10 -15.89 -14.73 -1.54
CA ALA A 10 -15.05 -13.57 -1.64
C ALA A 10 -15.51 -12.68 -2.76
N ALA A 11 -15.86 -13.26 -3.87
CA ALA A 11 -16.32 -12.48 -5.00
C ALA A 11 -17.65 -11.82 -4.67
N GLY A 12 -18.53 -12.51 -4.02
CA GLY A 12 -19.82 -11.98 -3.69
C GLY A 12 -19.72 -10.82 -2.74
N ASN A 13 -18.69 -10.80 -1.91
CA ASN A 13 -18.50 -9.72 -0.97
C ASN A 13 -17.57 -8.67 -1.49
N ASN A 14 -17.09 -8.83 -2.70
CA ASN A 14 -16.14 -7.90 -3.28
C ASN A 14 -14.92 -7.76 -2.40
N LYS A 15 -14.54 -8.82 -1.75
CA LYS A 15 -13.37 -8.78 -0.92
C LYS A 15 -12.30 -9.62 -1.56
N THR A 16 -11.18 -9.01 -1.80
CA THR A 16 -10.03 -9.72 -2.33
C THR A 16 -8.93 -9.56 -1.31
N LEU A 17 -8.34 -10.65 -0.91
CA LEU A 17 -7.29 -10.60 0.08
C LEU A 17 -6.04 -11.22 -0.52
N THR A 18 -4.98 -10.46 -0.54
CA THR A 18 -3.69 -10.94 -1.02
C THR A 18 -2.76 -11.00 0.18
N ILE A 19 -2.14 -12.13 0.38
CA ILE A 19 -1.22 -12.29 1.50
C ILE A 19 0.14 -12.68 0.96
N ILE A 20 1.15 -11.89 1.32
CA ILE A 20 2.53 -12.21 0.97
C ILE A 20 3.18 -12.66 2.26
N GLY A 21 3.37 -13.96 2.38
CA GLY A 21 3.80 -14.53 3.64
C GLY A 21 5.25 -14.28 3.98
N GLU A 22 5.59 -14.58 5.20
CA GLU A 22 6.92 -14.40 5.70
C GLU A 22 7.88 -15.27 4.89
N GLY A 23 9.01 -14.74 4.52
CA GLY A 23 9.98 -15.47 3.70
C GLY A 23 9.81 -15.25 2.21
N VAL A 24 8.69 -14.67 1.79
CA VAL A 24 8.47 -14.42 0.38
C VAL A 24 9.09 -13.09 0.01
N VAL A 25 9.75 -13.03 -1.13
CA VAL A 25 10.36 -11.79 -1.62
C VAL A 25 9.78 -11.50 -2.99
N ILE A 26 9.26 -10.30 -3.17
CA ILE A 26 8.70 -9.88 -4.44
C ILE A 26 9.40 -8.62 -4.89
N GLU A 27 9.80 -8.58 -6.16
CA GLU A 27 10.37 -7.40 -6.74
C GLU A 27 9.58 -7.07 -7.99
N GLY A 28 9.18 -5.84 -8.14
CA GLY A 28 8.44 -5.41 -9.32
C GLY A 28 7.19 -4.64 -8.94
N ASN A 29 6.17 -4.76 -9.78
CA ASN A 29 4.95 -4.01 -9.61
C ASN A 29 3.83 -4.92 -9.18
N LEU A 30 3.05 -4.49 -8.20
CA LEU A 30 1.97 -5.28 -7.67
C LEU A 30 0.69 -4.46 -7.69
N TYR A 31 -0.37 -5.02 -8.21
CA TYR A 31 -1.65 -4.36 -8.19
C TYR A 31 -2.66 -5.28 -7.51
N SER A 32 -3.43 -4.76 -6.58
CA SER A 32 -4.45 -5.53 -5.89
C SER A 32 -5.71 -4.69 -5.77
N PRO A 33 -6.85 -5.19 -6.20
CA PRO A 33 -8.09 -4.43 -6.06
C PRO A 33 -8.68 -4.51 -4.66
N GLY A 34 -8.15 -5.34 -3.80
CA GLY A 34 -8.68 -5.50 -2.44
C GLY A 34 -7.66 -5.16 -1.39
N THR A 35 -7.67 -5.94 -0.34
CA THR A 35 -6.75 -5.76 0.78
C THR A 35 -5.50 -6.59 0.56
N THR A 36 -4.35 -6.01 0.82
CA THR A 36 -3.07 -6.71 0.69
C THR A 36 -2.38 -6.72 2.04
N ARG A 37 -1.99 -7.92 2.47
CA ARG A 37 -1.23 -8.04 3.71
C ARG A 37 0.16 -8.54 3.37
N ILE A 38 1.19 -7.88 3.88
CA ILE A 38 2.56 -8.20 3.57
C ILE A 38 3.30 -8.54 4.84
N ASP A 39 3.70 -9.81 4.94
CA ASP A 39 4.52 -10.25 6.05
C ASP A 39 5.92 -10.64 5.55
N GLY A 40 6.15 -10.52 4.25
CA GLY A 40 7.43 -10.80 3.65
C GLY A 40 8.11 -9.52 3.19
N VAL A 41 8.83 -9.59 2.08
CA VAL A 41 9.59 -8.47 1.57
C VAL A 41 9.07 -8.09 0.20
N VAL A 42 8.82 -6.81 -0.01
CA VAL A 42 8.38 -6.32 -1.32
C VAL A 42 9.20 -5.10 -1.69
N ASN A 43 9.75 -5.11 -2.89
CA ASN A 43 10.49 -3.98 -3.42
C ASN A 43 9.86 -3.59 -4.75
N GLY A 44 9.58 -2.31 -4.96
CA GLY A 44 9.04 -1.86 -6.23
C GLY A 44 7.88 -0.91 -6.06
N GLU A 45 6.77 -1.21 -6.72
CA GLU A 45 5.59 -0.35 -6.66
C GLU A 45 4.37 -1.18 -6.33
N ILE A 46 3.49 -0.65 -5.50
CA ILE A 46 2.30 -1.34 -5.09
C ILE A 46 1.11 -0.42 -5.23
N ILE A 47 0.05 -0.91 -5.85
CA ILE A 47 -1.22 -0.24 -5.84
C ILE A 47 -2.21 -1.18 -5.18
N ALA A 48 -2.72 -0.80 -4.02
CA ALA A 48 -3.72 -1.59 -3.31
C ALA A 48 -4.95 -0.71 -3.17
N GLU A 49 -5.98 -1.03 -3.91
CA GLU A 49 -7.13 -0.12 -3.99
C GLU A 49 -7.89 0.05 -2.69
N LYS A 50 -7.88 -0.93 -1.83
CA LYS A 50 -8.58 -0.79 -0.58
C LYS A 50 -7.68 -0.54 0.60
N GLU A 51 -6.83 -1.48 0.90
CA GLU A 51 -6.04 -1.34 2.11
C GLU A 51 -4.74 -2.12 1.97
N ILE A 52 -3.69 -1.60 2.57
CA ILE A 52 -2.46 -2.36 2.64
C ILE A 52 -2.10 -2.50 4.11
N ILE A 53 -1.73 -3.70 4.51
CA ILE A 53 -1.33 -3.98 5.87
C ILE A 53 0.08 -4.55 5.82
N ILE A 54 1.01 -3.87 6.47
CA ILE A 54 2.38 -4.38 6.55
C ILE A 54 2.51 -4.98 7.92
N GLY A 55 2.59 -6.30 7.96
CA GLY A 55 2.66 -7.00 9.23
C GLY A 55 3.99 -6.79 9.93
N LYS A 56 4.06 -7.21 11.16
CA LYS A 56 5.23 -6.96 11.99
C LYS A 56 6.52 -7.45 11.36
N GLU A 57 6.47 -8.56 10.64
CA GLU A 57 7.64 -9.09 10.00
C GLU A 57 7.82 -8.57 8.58
N GLY A 58 6.92 -7.77 8.11
CA GLY A 58 6.99 -7.30 6.74
C GLY A 58 8.01 -6.18 6.56
N LYS A 59 8.61 -6.14 5.38
CA LYS A 59 9.55 -5.10 5.05
C LYS A 59 9.26 -4.68 3.63
N VAL A 60 8.89 -3.42 3.45
CA VAL A 60 8.50 -2.94 2.15
C VAL A 60 9.32 -1.72 1.79
N GLU A 61 10.02 -1.79 0.64
CA GLU A 61 10.74 -0.66 0.12
C GLU A 61 10.09 -0.37 -1.21
N ALA A 62 9.13 0.54 -1.24
CA ALA A 62 8.32 0.69 -2.42
C ALA A 62 7.62 2.03 -2.47
N LYS A 63 6.98 2.26 -3.62
CA LYS A 63 6.10 3.38 -3.77
C LYS A 63 4.71 2.76 -3.70
N ILE A 64 3.90 3.22 -2.77
CA ILE A 64 2.60 2.64 -2.53
C ILE A 64 1.50 3.65 -2.77
N LYS A 65 0.43 3.21 -3.41
CA LYS A 65 -0.75 4.01 -3.58
C LYS A 65 -1.92 3.18 -3.07
N THR A 66 -2.62 3.66 -2.07
CA THR A 66 -3.69 2.90 -1.44
C THR A 66 -4.72 3.84 -0.85
N LYS A 67 -5.82 3.29 -0.40
CA LYS A 67 -6.80 4.10 0.30
C LYS A 67 -6.40 4.15 1.77
N ASP A 68 -6.29 3.02 2.42
CA ASP A 68 -5.94 2.96 3.83
C ASP A 68 -4.68 2.14 4.03
N ALA A 69 -3.94 2.42 5.06
CA ALA A 69 -2.71 1.68 5.33
C ALA A 69 -2.55 1.44 6.82
N MET A 70 -2.07 0.26 7.16
CA MET A 70 -1.71 -0.05 8.54
C MET A 70 -0.30 -0.60 8.51
N ILE A 71 0.60 0.00 9.26
CA ILE A 71 2.01 -0.36 9.22
C ILE A 71 2.43 -0.85 10.60
N ALA A 72 2.67 -2.14 10.68
CA ALA A 72 3.16 -2.76 11.91
C ALA A 72 4.61 -3.23 11.72
N GLY A 73 5.09 -3.20 10.50
CA GLY A 73 6.47 -3.59 10.18
C GLY A 73 7.24 -2.38 9.69
N THR A 74 8.08 -2.60 8.69
CA THR A 74 8.95 -1.55 8.18
C THR A 74 8.52 -1.13 6.78
N PHE A 75 8.37 0.17 6.58
CA PHE A 75 8.10 0.71 5.26
C PHE A 75 9.10 1.82 4.97
N ILE A 76 9.71 1.77 3.79
CA ILE A 76 10.64 2.78 3.34
C ILE A 76 10.21 3.18 1.93
N GLY A 77 10.00 4.45 1.69
CA GLY A 77 9.65 4.92 0.37
C GLY A 77 8.60 6.02 0.40
N ASN A 78 7.74 6.01 -0.63
CA ASN A 78 6.72 7.02 -0.74
C ASN A 78 5.35 6.36 -0.70
N MET A 79 4.43 6.97 0.03
CA MET A 79 3.09 6.42 0.12
C MET A 79 2.08 7.52 -0.17
N ILE A 80 1.09 7.18 -0.98
CA ILE A 80 -0.02 8.07 -1.26
C ILE A 80 -1.26 7.36 -0.76
N ALA A 81 -1.92 7.93 0.23
CA ALA A 81 -3.08 7.31 0.85
C ALA A 81 -4.24 8.28 0.83
N SER A 82 -5.36 7.87 0.25
CA SER A 82 -6.53 8.74 0.19
C SER A 82 -7.36 8.66 1.46
N GLY A 83 -7.11 7.70 2.31
CA GLY A 83 -7.84 7.53 3.57
C GLY A 83 -6.93 7.62 4.76
N GLU A 84 -7.06 6.68 5.65
CA GLU A 84 -6.36 6.74 6.93
C GLU A 84 -5.07 5.93 6.93
N VAL A 85 -4.05 6.43 7.60
CA VAL A 85 -2.80 5.69 7.78
C VAL A 85 -2.58 5.52 9.27
N GLU A 86 -2.31 4.29 9.67
CA GLU A 86 -2.06 4.01 11.06
C GLU A 86 -0.71 3.30 11.19
N ILE A 87 0.14 3.80 12.07
CA ILE A 87 1.44 3.19 12.34
C ILE A 87 1.35 2.61 13.73
N SER A 88 1.43 1.28 13.84
CA SER A 88 1.26 0.65 15.13
C SER A 88 2.53 0.76 15.96
N SER A 89 2.49 0.25 17.16
CA SER A 89 3.63 0.38 18.07
C SER A 89 4.90 -0.27 17.55
N THR A 90 4.78 -1.21 16.64
CA THR A 90 5.97 -1.85 16.06
C THR A 90 6.26 -1.33 14.66
N GLY A 91 5.48 -0.37 14.18
CA GLY A 91 5.64 0.10 12.82
C GLY A 91 6.73 1.14 12.68
N LYS A 92 7.37 1.15 11.52
CA LYS A 92 8.37 2.14 11.20
C LYS A 92 8.14 2.61 9.79
N PHE A 93 7.90 3.90 9.64
CA PHE A 93 7.66 4.49 8.33
C PHE A 93 8.80 5.47 8.08
N THR A 94 9.50 5.29 6.98
CA THR A 94 10.56 6.22 6.60
C THR A 94 10.31 6.67 5.18
N GLY A 95 10.19 7.96 4.97
CA GLY A 95 9.99 8.51 3.63
C GLY A 95 8.92 9.57 3.60
N ASN A 96 8.16 9.59 2.51
CA ASN A 96 7.17 10.63 2.32
C ASN A 96 5.77 10.05 2.32
N LEU A 97 4.86 10.75 2.99
CA LEU A 97 3.47 10.35 3.03
C LEU A 97 2.63 11.50 2.48
N VAL A 98 1.80 11.19 1.49
CA VAL A 98 0.87 12.18 0.95
C VAL A 98 -0.53 11.67 1.22
N GLN A 99 -1.34 12.50 1.86
CA GLN A 99 -2.71 12.12 2.18
C GLN A 99 -3.69 13.14 1.68
N LYS A 100 -4.92 12.69 1.48
CA LYS A 100 -5.98 13.60 1.08
C LYS A 100 -6.47 14.34 2.32
N ASP A 101 -6.60 13.64 3.43
CA ASP A 101 -7.01 14.25 4.68
C ASP A 101 -5.97 13.93 5.74
N ALA A 102 -5.96 14.68 6.79
CA ALA A 102 -4.96 14.50 7.82
C ALA A 102 -5.34 13.36 8.79
N LEU A 103 -5.42 12.16 8.27
CA LEU A 103 -5.81 11.01 9.06
C LEU A 103 -4.61 10.11 9.30
N LEU A 104 -3.69 10.56 10.12
CA LEU A 104 -2.50 9.79 10.44
C LEU A 104 -2.47 9.53 11.93
N THR A 105 -2.39 8.28 12.30
CA THR A 105 -2.33 7.88 13.70
C THR A 105 -1.03 7.11 13.92
N ILE A 106 -0.27 7.51 14.93
CA ILE A 106 0.95 6.81 15.28
C ILE A 106 0.80 6.39 16.73
N GLU A 107 0.79 5.07 16.94
CA GLU A 107 0.67 4.55 18.30
C GLU A 107 1.98 4.70 19.04
N LYS A 108 1.91 4.70 20.36
CA LYS A 108 3.09 4.83 21.17
C LYS A 108 4.07 3.75 20.79
N GLY A 109 5.28 4.13 20.49
CA GLY A 109 6.30 3.19 20.06
C GLY A 109 6.50 3.19 18.56
N GLY A 110 5.49 3.64 17.81
CA GLY A 110 5.62 3.71 16.37
C GLY A 110 6.56 4.83 15.95
N VAL A 111 7.14 4.70 14.77
CA VAL A 111 8.12 5.66 14.30
C VAL A 111 7.74 6.19 12.93
N PHE A 112 7.78 7.50 12.76
CA PHE A 112 7.59 8.11 11.46
C PHE A 112 8.76 9.06 11.23
N LYS A 113 9.52 8.81 10.17
CA LYS A 113 10.62 9.66 9.80
C LYS A 113 10.42 10.12 8.38
N GLY A 114 10.32 11.41 8.17
CA GLY A 114 10.15 11.93 6.82
C GLY A 114 9.16 13.06 6.79
N GLU A 115 8.44 13.18 5.67
CA GLU A 115 7.49 14.25 5.50
C GLU A 115 6.08 13.73 5.34
N SER A 116 5.13 14.45 5.93
CA SER A 116 3.73 14.14 5.76
C SER A 116 3.09 15.37 5.15
N VAL A 117 2.45 15.19 4.00
CA VAL A 117 1.88 16.29 3.24
C VAL A 117 0.42 16.01 2.97
N ILE A 118 -0.42 17.03 3.08
CA ILE A 118 -1.82 16.92 2.74
C ILE A 118 -2.00 17.55 1.37
N SER A 119 -2.60 16.84 0.44
CA SER A 119 -2.81 17.32 -0.90
C SER A 119 -4.28 17.27 -1.25
N GLU A 120 -4.75 18.31 -1.95
CA GLU A 120 -6.13 18.32 -2.38
C GLU A 120 -6.24 17.93 -3.84
N ASP A 121 -5.15 17.54 -4.47
CA ASP A 121 -5.17 17.17 -5.87
C ASP A 121 -5.80 15.79 -5.99
N GLN A 122 -7.03 15.76 -6.47
CA GLN A 122 -7.74 14.52 -6.57
C GLN A 122 -7.07 13.52 -7.51
N LYS A 123 -6.37 13.98 -8.47
CA LYS A 123 -5.77 13.08 -9.44
C LYS A 123 -4.76 12.12 -8.87
N ILE A 124 -4.03 12.54 -7.88
CA ILE A 124 -3.00 11.66 -7.35
C ILE A 124 -3.60 10.54 -6.53
N PHE A 125 -4.89 10.66 -6.16
CA PHE A 125 -5.52 9.63 -5.36
C PHE A 125 -6.42 8.69 -6.17
N GLU A 126 -6.59 8.97 -7.47
CA GLU A 126 -7.44 8.12 -8.27
C GLU A 126 -6.71 6.83 -8.65
N MET A 127 -7.40 5.71 -8.54
CA MET A 127 -6.81 4.44 -8.84
C MET A 127 -7.66 3.70 -9.83
N GLY A 128 -7.63 4.12 -11.03
CA GLY A 128 -8.41 3.46 -12.05
C GLY A 128 -7.50 2.79 -13.05
N THR A 129 -8.04 2.61 -14.23
CA THR A 129 -7.30 1.97 -15.28
C THR A 129 -6.05 2.74 -15.64
N GLU A 130 -6.13 4.04 -15.57
CA GLU A 130 -4.96 4.84 -15.90
C GLU A 130 -3.84 4.66 -14.91
N ASP A 131 -4.16 4.52 -13.64
CA ASP A 131 -3.13 4.31 -12.65
C ASP A 131 -2.49 2.95 -12.86
N LYS A 132 -3.27 1.95 -13.24
CA LYS A 132 -2.71 0.66 -13.49
C LYS A 132 -1.78 0.73 -14.67
N LYS A 133 -2.14 1.50 -15.69
CA LYS A 133 -1.30 1.63 -16.82
C LYS A 133 -0.01 2.31 -16.44
N SER A 134 -0.06 3.32 -15.61
CA SER A 134 1.14 4.01 -15.19
C SER A 134 2.10 3.08 -14.47
N VAL A 135 1.57 2.21 -13.67
CA VAL A 135 2.41 1.28 -12.95
C VAL A 135 3.05 0.28 -13.90
N LEU A 136 2.30 -0.19 -14.88
CA LEU A 136 2.79 -1.18 -15.80
C LEU A 136 3.68 -0.63 -16.90
N LEU A 137 3.45 0.60 -17.32
CA LEU A 137 4.25 1.16 -18.37
C LEU A 137 5.52 1.72 -17.83
N ASP A 138 6.48 1.86 -18.68
CA ASP A 138 7.71 2.41 -18.30
C ASP A 138 7.59 3.81 -17.85
N GLN A 139 8.46 4.24 -17.03
CA GLN A 139 8.46 5.56 -16.54
C GLN A 139 8.87 6.59 -17.54
N SER A 140 9.19 6.18 -18.69
CA SER A 140 9.60 7.12 -19.71
C SER A 140 8.53 8.15 -19.94
N LYS A 141 7.28 7.80 -19.68
CA LYS A 141 6.27 8.74 -19.88
C LYS A 141 6.31 9.82 -18.88
N ASN A 142 6.83 9.60 -17.76
CA ASN A 142 6.82 10.58 -16.76
C ASN A 142 7.85 11.60 -16.91
N LYS A 143 8.84 11.32 -17.68
CA LYS A 143 9.82 12.21 -17.75
C LYS A 143 9.60 13.31 -18.51
N GLN A 144 8.70 13.30 -19.33
CA GLN A 144 8.55 14.35 -20.12
C GLN A 144 7.91 15.41 -19.46
N VAL A 145 7.58 15.31 -18.35
CA VAL A 145 6.97 16.38 -17.73
C VAL A 145 7.87 17.37 -17.29
#